data_2921a55a4764c8c706906f0d7092fb30
#
_entry.id   2921a55a4764c8c706906f0d7092fb30
#
_cell.length_a   1.000
_cell.length_b   1.000
_cell.length_c   1.000
_cell.angle_alpha   90.00
_cell.angle_beta   90.00
_cell.angle_gamma   90.00
#
_symmetry.space_group_name_H-M   'P 1'
#
loop_
_entity.id
_entity.type
_entity.pdbx_description
1 polymer ?
#
loop_
_entity_poly.entity_id
_entity_poly.type
_entity_poly.pdbx_seq_one_letter_code
_entity_poly.pdbx_strand_id
1 'polypeptide(L)'
;MHFLRCVLAEWALVRPRLLRTRFGVWLLLLGVVLLWLRTRNGDPIALALHAGALGSVLGVAFAVGSGADRAALAITLAHPTSPLAVACGRWLAAVIPAAGLSVACTTLAGWDTAAAVAGLVAAGAVAGCVLVAVLWAGPGAALVFFLCMALAGAVPPEALVGLATPGPWRLAAASALELGPALWHYRDVATGDAGAVLHATAWAALGVVLSSGIVARRARGP
;
A
#
# COMPACT_ATOMS: atom_id res chain seq x y z
N MET A 1 -9.94 1.18 24.77
CA MET A 1 -9.49 -0.23 24.68
C MET A 1 -10.33 -1.08 23.70
N HIS A 2 -11.65 -0.88 23.58
CA HIS A 2 -12.51 -1.68 22.70
C HIS A 2 -12.12 -1.60 21.22
N PHE A 3 -11.87 -0.40 20.67
CA PHE A 3 -11.47 -0.19 19.28
C PHE A 3 -10.22 -1.01 18.88
N LEU A 4 -9.15 -0.92 19.68
CA LEU A 4 -7.91 -1.66 19.40
C LEU A 4 -8.13 -3.18 19.38
N ARG A 5 -8.96 -3.71 20.28
CA ARG A 5 -9.32 -5.13 20.28
C ARG A 5 -10.05 -5.53 18.99
N CYS A 6 -10.94 -4.68 18.48
CA CYS A 6 -11.63 -4.92 17.22
C CYS A 6 -10.66 -4.90 16.02
N VAL A 7 -9.72 -3.97 15.99
CA VAL A 7 -8.68 -3.91 14.95
C VAL A 7 -7.82 -5.18 14.95
N LEU A 8 -7.37 -5.60 16.14
CA LEU A 8 -6.56 -6.82 16.29
C LEU A 8 -7.35 -8.09 15.95
N ALA A 9 -8.65 -8.13 16.29
CA ALA A 9 -9.53 -9.24 15.93
C ALA A 9 -9.70 -9.35 14.40
N GLU A 10 -9.93 -8.23 13.70
CA GLU A 10 -10.01 -8.24 12.22
C GLU A 10 -8.68 -8.67 11.60
N TRP A 11 -7.55 -8.15 12.10
CA TRP A 11 -6.25 -8.58 11.66
C TRP A 11 -6.03 -10.10 11.88
N ALA A 12 -6.43 -10.62 13.02
CA ALA A 12 -6.36 -12.05 13.32
C ALA A 12 -7.23 -12.91 12.39
N LEU A 13 -8.38 -12.38 11.93
CA LEU A 13 -9.25 -13.05 10.96
C LEU A 13 -8.66 -13.06 9.55
N VAL A 14 -7.95 -12.01 9.17
CA VAL A 14 -7.35 -11.87 7.83
C VAL A 14 -6.03 -12.66 7.73
N ARG A 15 -5.24 -12.72 8.79
CA ARG A 15 -3.94 -13.41 8.82
C ARG A 15 -3.99 -14.87 8.32
N PRO A 16 -4.94 -15.74 8.72
CA PRO A 16 -5.01 -17.10 8.20
C PRO A 16 -5.29 -17.17 6.70
N ARG A 17 -5.99 -16.18 6.14
CA ARG A 17 -6.22 -16.09 4.68
C ARG A 17 -4.91 -15.85 3.94
N LEU A 18 -4.07 -14.93 4.43
CA LEU A 18 -2.74 -14.67 3.87
C LEU A 18 -1.85 -15.91 3.95
N LEU A 19 -1.88 -16.66 5.07
CA LEU A 19 -1.08 -17.86 5.25
C LEU A 19 -1.55 -19.06 4.42
N ARG A 20 -2.86 -19.17 4.15
CA ARG A 20 -3.45 -20.28 3.35
C ARG A 20 -3.37 -20.06 1.85
N THR A 21 -3.19 -18.82 1.42
CA THR A 21 -3.03 -18.45 0.00
C THR A 21 -1.57 -18.58 -0.41
N ARG A 22 -1.31 -18.54 -1.71
CA ARG A 22 0.07 -18.47 -2.24
C ARG A 22 0.73 -17.10 -2.02
N PHE A 23 0.18 -16.28 -1.12
CA PHE A 23 0.69 -14.92 -0.83
C PHE A 23 2.16 -14.93 -0.44
N GLY A 24 2.57 -15.82 0.48
CA GLY A 24 3.96 -15.93 0.89
C GLY A 24 4.91 -16.24 -0.27
N VAL A 25 4.48 -17.08 -1.21
CA VAL A 25 5.25 -17.40 -2.42
C VAL A 25 5.40 -16.15 -3.31
N TRP A 26 4.32 -15.42 -3.53
CA TRP A 26 4.37 -14.18 -4.33
C TRP A 26 5.22 -13.11 -3.67
N LEU A 27 5.14 -12.99 -2.34
CA LEU A 27 5.95 -12.04 -1.59
C LEU A 27 7.45 -12.37 -1.66
N LEU A 28 7.81 -13.66 -1.56
CA LEU A 28 9.19 -14.12 -1.73
C LEU A 28 9.69 -13.90 -3.16
N LEU A 29 8.89 -14.24 -4.16
CA LEU A 29 9.24 -13.98 -5.57
C LEU A 29 9.48 -12.50 -5.83
N LEU A 30 8.61 -11.63 -5.30
CA LEU A 30 8.78 -10.19 -5.38
C LEU A 30 10.11 -9.77 -4.74
N GLY A 31 10.43 -10.26 -3.55
CA GLY A 31 11.70 -9.97 -2.87
C GLY A 31 12.92 -10.39 -3.69
N VAL A 32 12.90 -11.59 -4.26
CA VAL A 32 13.98 -12.10 -5.13
C VAL A 32 14.16 -11.21 -6.37
N VAL A 33 13.06 -10.85 -7.04
CA VAL A 33 13.10 -9.98 -8.22
C VAL A 33 13.66 -8.60 -7.87
N LEU A 34 13.22 -8.01 -6.77
CA LEU A 34 13.69 -6.69 -6.34
C LEU A 34 15.17 -6.71 -5.95
N LEU A 35 15.63 -7.74 -5.24
CA LEU A 35 17.05 -7.92 -4.91
C LEU A 35 17.90 -8.12 -6.16
N TRP A 36 17.40 -8.88 -7.14
CA TRP A 36 18.08 -9.07 -8.42
C TRP A 36 18.18 -7.74 -9.21
N LEU A 37 17.10 -6.96 -9.26
CA LEU A 37 17.10 -5.63 -9.90
C LEU A 37 18.07 -4.68 -9.21
N ARG A 38 18.21 -4.76 -7.88
CA ARG A 38 19.17 -3.97 -7.13
C ARG A 38 20.62 -4.27 -7.52
N THR A 39 20.98 -5.51 -7.77
CA THR A 39 22.34 -5.86 -8.19
C THR A 39 22.76 -5.10 -9.47
N ARG A 40 21.77 -4.60 -10.22
CA ARG A 40 21.98 -3.80 -11.43
C ARG A 40 21.96 -2.29 -11.19
N ASN A 41 21.10 -1.81 -10.28
CA ASN A 41 20.83 -0.37 -10.11
C ASN A 41 21.45 0.24 -8.84
N GLY A 42 21.86 -0.56 -7.86
CA GLY A 42 22.62 -0.12 -6.68
C GLY A 42 21.89 0.74 -5.63
N ASP A 43 20.65 1.17 -5.87
CA ASP A 43 19.93 2.11 -5.00
C ASP A 43 19.12 1.40 -3.89
N PRO A 44 19.55 1.50 -2.60
CA PRO A 44 18.87 0.86 -1.49
C PRO A 44 17.51 1.49 -1.17
N ILE A 45 17.35 2.80 -1.39
CA ILE A 45 16.11 3.52 -1.10
C ILE A 45 15.04 3.10 -2.10
N ALA A 46 15.36 3.07 -3.40
CA ALA A 46 14.43 2.60 -4.42
C ALA A 46 14.00 1.15 -4.18
N LEU A 47 14.92 0.28 -3.74
CA LEU A 47 14.61 -1.10 -3.36
C LEU A 47 13.57 -1.16 -2.24
N ALA A 48 13.80 -0.41 -1.15
CA ALA A 48 12.92 -0.38 0.00
C ALA A 48 11.53 0.17 -0.33
N LEU A 49 11.47 1.26 -1.09
CA LEU A 49 10.23 1.88 -1.56
C LEU A 49 9.38 0.90 -2.39
N HIS A 50 9.99 0.23 -3.37
CA HIS A 50 9.29 -0.76 -4.18
C HIS A 50 8.88 -1.99 -3.36
N ALA A 51 9.73 -2.47 -2.45
CA ALA A 51 9.39 -3.58 -1.57
C ALA A 51 8.18 -3.25 -0.68
N GLY A 52 8.16 -2.05 -0.07
CA GLY A 52 7.04 -1.57 0.72
C GLY A 52 5.76 -1.38 -0.12
N ALA A 53 5.86 -0.66 -1.23
CA ALA A 53 4.72 -0.36 -2.09
C ALA A 53 4.11 -1.61 -2.74
N LEU A 54 4.91 -2.40 -3.47
CA LEU A 54 4.41 -3.59 -4.18
C LEU A 54 4.00 -4.69 -3.21
N GLY A 55 4.72 -4.84 -2.08
CA GLY A 55 4.34 -5.75 -1.01
C GLY A 55 2.98 -5.42 -0.42
N SER A 56 2.67 -4.12 -0.24
CA SER A 56 1.36 -3.69 0.28
C SER A 56 0.22 -3.90 -0.73
N VAL A 57 0.48 -3.70 -2.03
CA VAL A 57 -0.50 -4.02 -3.08
C VAL A 57 -0.85 -5.49 -3.07
N LEU A 58 0.15 -6.38 -3.01
CA LEU A 58 -0.07 -7.82 -2.86
C LEU A 58 -0.82 -8.13 -1.56
N GLY A 59 -0.42 -7.52 -0.44
CA GLY A 59 -1.08 -7.68 0.85
C GLY A 59 -2.57 -7.35 0.78
N VAL A 60 -2.96 -6.22 0.20
CA VAL A 60 -4.36 -5.84 0.02
C VAL A 60 -5.08 -6.80 -0.92
N ALA A 61 -4.48 -7.17 -2.05
CA ALA A 61 -5.09 -8.06 -3.02
C ALA A 61 -5.48 -9.42 -2.40
N PHE A 62 -4.59 -9.99 -1.60
CA PHE A 62 -4.82 -11.28 -0.94
C PHE A 62 -5.65 -11.19 0.36
N ALA A 63 -5.49 -10.10 1.13
CA ALA A 63 -6.24 -9.90 2.37
C ALA A 63 -7.71 -9.57 2.14
N VAL A 64 -7.99 -8.73 1.10
CA VAL A 64 -9.31 -8.14 0.87
C VAL A 64 -10.02 -8.78 -0.31
N GLY A 65 -9.28 -9.28 -1.31
CA GLY A 65 -9.83 -9.74 -2.59
C GLY A 65 -10.96 -10.76 -2.47
N SER A 66 -10.85 -11.73 -1.56
CA SER A 66 -11.90 -12.72 -1.29
C SER A 66 -12.89 -12.31 -0.19
N GLY A 67 -12.58 -11.26 0.58
CA GLY A 67 -13.39 -10.80 1.73
C GLY A 67 -14.11 -9.49 1.47
N ALA A 68 -14.06 -8.95 0.25
CA ALA A 68 -14.85 -7.80 -0.17
C ALA A 68 -16.32 -8.17 -0.45
N ASP A 69 -16.64 -9.46 -0.33
CA ASP A 69 -18.00 -9.95 -0.47
C ASP A 69 -18.90 -9.32 0.59
N ARG A 70 -20.08 -8.87 0.14
CA ARG A 70 -21.10 -8.22 0.95
C ARG A 70 -21.52 -9.08 2.14
N ALA A 71 -21.69 -10.39 1.93
CA ALA A 71 -22.09 -11.32 2.98
C ALA A 71 -21.02 -11.42 4.07
N ALA A 72 -19.73 -11.48 3.71
CA ALA A 72 -18.64 -11.53 4.67
C ALA A 72 -18.55 -10.24 5.50
N LEU A 73 -18.76 -9.08 4.87
CA LEU A 73 -18.78 -7.78 5.57
C LEU A 73 -20.00 -7.66 6.49
N ALA A 74 -21.17 -8.11 6.06
CA ALA A 74 -22.37 -8.10 6.87
C ALA A 74 -22.21 -8.97 8.13
N ILE A 75 -21.63 -10.15 8.02
CA ILE A 75 -21.32 -11.03 9.16
C ILE A 75 -20.33 -10.36 10.11
N THR A 76 -19.26 -9.75 9.58
CA THR A 76 -18.25 -9.07 10.41
C THR A 76 -18.87 -7.90 11.18
N LEU A 77 -19.76 -7.14 10.55
CA LEU A 77 -20.42 -5.97 11.16
C LEU A 77 -21.68 -6.31 11.96
N ALA A 78 -22.18 -7.56 11.91
CA ALA A 78 -23.19 -8.05 12.85
C ALA A 78 -22.64 -8.16 14.28
N HIS A 79 -21.31 -8.25 14.45
CA HIS A 79 -20.66 -8.08 15.74
C HIS A 79 -20.46 -6.58 16.06
N PRO A 80 -20.27 -6.19 17.32
CA PRO A 80 -20.09 -4.77 17.72
C PRO A 80 -18.72 -4.22 17.27
N THR A 81 -18.44 -4.30 15.98
CA THR A 81 -17.21 -3.78 15.34
C THR A 81 -17.55 -2.54 14.53
N SER A 82 -16.72 -1.51 14.66
CA SER A 82 -16.89 -0.32 13.83
C SER A 82 -16.31 -0.54 12.43
N PRO A 83 -16.90 0.04 11.35
CA PRO A 83 -16.36 -0.01 10.01
C PRO A 83 -14.91 0.49 9.93
N LEU A 84 -14.56 1.47 10.78
CA LEU A 84 -13.20 1.99 10.88
C LEU A 84 -12.23 0.94 11.44
N ALA A 85 -12.64 0.16 12.45
CA ALA A 85 -11.80 -0.92 12.99
C ALA A 85 -11.54 -2.01 11.95
N VAL A 86 -12.55 -2.35 11.13
CA VAL A 86 -12.41 -3.28 10.00
C VAL A 86 -11.44 -2.75 8.96
N ALA A 87 -11.56 -1.48 8.56
CA ALA A 87 -10.65 -0.86 7.60
C ALA A 87 -9.21 -0.82 8.13
N CYS A 88 -9.00 -0.41 9.40
CA CYS A 88 -7.69 -0.40 10.04
C CYS A 88 -7.07 -1.81 10.12
N GLY A 89 -7.85 -2.83 10.50
CA GLY A 89 -7.36 -4.21 10.59
C GLY A 89 -6.89 -4.76 9.24
N ARG A 90 -7.63 -4.48 8.16
CA ARG A 90 -7.25 -4.86 6.80
C ARG A 90 -6.05 -4.10 6.28
N TRP A 91 -5.97 -2.80 6.57
CA TRP A 91 -4.81 -1.99 6.26
C TRP A 91 -3.55 -2.54 6.95
N LEU A 92 -3.61 -2.84 8.25
CA LEU A 92 -2.50 -3.45 8.99
C LEU A 92 -2.10 -4.82 8.42
N ALA A 93 -3.08 -5.64 8.01
CA ALA A 93 -2.81 -6.94 7.41
C ALA A 93 -2.02 -6.84 6.09
N ALA A 94 -2.14 -5.73 5.37
CA ALA A 94 -1.34 -5.47 4.18
C ALA A 94 0.01 -4.84 4.51
N VAL A 95 0.05 -3.87 5.43
CA VAL A 95 1.26 -3.10 5.78
C VAL A 95 2.30 -3.95 6.49
N ILE A 96 1.89 -4.81 7.44
CA ILE A 96 2.83 -5.60 8.25
C ILE A 96 3.73 -6.50 7.38
N PRO A 97 3.21 -7.35 6.47
CA PRO A 97 4.07 -8.17 5.62
C PRO A 97 4.88 -7.34 4.60
N ALA A 98 4.34 -6.22 4.11
CA ALA A 98 5.06 -5.32 3.21
C ALA A 98 6.24 -4.62 3.90
N ALA A 99 6.04 -4.17 5.14
CA ALA A 99 7.10 -3.63 5.98
C ALA A 99 8.17 -4.68 6.27
N GLY A 100 7.75 -5.92 6.58
CA GLY A 100 8.65 -7.06 6.75
C GLY A 100 9.48 -7.33 5.50
N LEU A 101 8.88 -7.29 4.32
CA LEU A 101 9.61 -7.43 3.04
C LEU A 101 10.60 -6.29 2.83
N SER A 102 10.20 -5.04 3.08
CA SER A 102 11.08 -3.88 2.95
C SER A 102 12.29 -4.00 3.88
N VAL A 103 12.07 -4.33 5.15
CA VAL A 103 13.14 -4.57 6.13
C VAL A 103 14.05 -5.72 5.71
N ALA A 104 13.49 -6.85 5.26
CA ALA A 104 14.27 -8.00 4.79
C ALA A 104 15.13 -7.63 3.57
N CYS A 105 14.57 -6.92 2.61
CA CYS A 105 15.31 -6.46 1.43
C CYS A 105 16.44 -5.51 1.79
N THR A 106 16.21 -4.55 2.70
CA THR A 106 17.25 -3.61 3.16
C THR A 106 18.34 -4.31 3.96
N THR A 107 17.98 -5.29 4.81
CA THR A 107 18.94 -6.09 5.59
C THR A 107 19.86 -6.90 4.66
N LEU A 108 19.28 -7.61 3.70
CA LEU A 108 20.04 -8.40 2.71
C LEU A 108 20.89 -7.52 1.80
N ALA A 109 20.50 -6.29 1.67
CA ALA A 109 21.16 -5.31 0.83
C ALA A 109 22.28 -4.51 1.53
N GLY A 110 22.55 -4.73 2.80
CA GLY A 110 23.60 -4.05 3.56
C GLY A 110 23.06 -2.95 4.47
N TRP A 111 21.92 -3.20 5.11
CA TRP A 111 21.21 -2.37 6.08
C TRP A 111 21.33 -0.83 5.93
N ASP A 112 20.25 -0.19 5.58
CA ASP A 112 20.10 1.25 5.58
C ASP A 112 18.80 1.61 6.32
N THR A 113 18.93 2.25 7.47
CA THR A 113 17.79 2.63 8.33
C THR A 113 16.88 3.62 7.62
N ALA A 114 17.45 4.59 6.88
CA ALA A 114 16.68 5.59 6.18
C ALA A 114 15.87 4.96 5.04
N ALA A 115 16.47 4.03 4.30
CA ALA A 115 15.77 3.24 3.27
C ALA A 115 14.64 2.40 3.88
N ALA A 116 14.88 1.74 5.03
CA ALA A 116 13.87 0.93 5.70
C ALA A 116 12.66 1.78 6.13
N VAL A 117 12.90 2.98 6.68
CA VAL A 117 11.84 3.94 7.07
C VAL A 117 11.06 4.42 5.84
N ALA A 118 11.75 4.78 4.76
CA ALA A 118 11.10 5.18 3.51
C ALA A 118 10.19 4.07 2.96
N GLY A 119 10.66 2.83 2.97
CA GLY A 119 9.86 1.68 2.53
C GLY A 119 8.63 1.40 3.43
N LEU A 120 8.75 1.60 4.74
CA LEU A 120 7.63 1.49 5.67
C LEU A 120 6.58 2.57 5.41
N VAL A 121 7.01 3.80 5.19
CA VAL A 121 6.15 4.95 4.87
C VAL A 121 5.41 4.70 3.55
N ALA A 122 6.11 4.23 2.50
CA ALA A 122 5.52 3.87 1.23
C ALA A 122 4.48 2.74 1.37
N ALA A 123 4.78 1.71 2.17
CA ALA A 123 3.85 0.62 2.42
C ALA A 123 2.53 1.12 3.01
N GLY A 124 2.59 2.03 3.98
CA GLY A 124 1.40 2.60 4.62
C GLY A 124 0.53 3.41 3.66
N ALA A 125 1.14 4.32 2.91
CA ALA A 125 0.45 5.19 1.96
C ALA A 125 -0.20 4.39 0.82
N VAL A 126 0.56 3.51 0.18
CA VAL A 126 0.08 2.69 -0.94
C VAL A 126 -1.01 1.71 -0.50
N ALA A 127 -0.85 1.07 0.69
CA ALA A 127 -1.88 0.20 1.25
C ALA A 127 -3.22 0.93 1.42
N GLY A 128 -3.20 2.18 1.91
CA GLY A 128 -4.40 2.99 2.07
C GLY A 128 -5.13 3.21 0.74
N CYS A 129 -4.43 3.65 -0.29
CA CYS A 129 -5.01 3.90 -1.61
C CYS A 129 -5.53 2.62 -2.28
N VAL A 130 -4.75 1.55 -2.25
CA VAL A 130 -5.13 0.27 -2.86
C VAL A 130 -6.33 -0.35 -2.15
N LEU A 131 -6.41 -0.21 -0.82
CA LEU A 131 -7.56 -0.69 -0.05
C LEU A 131 -8.87 -0.04 -0.52
N VAL A 132 -8.87 1.28 -0.72
CA VAL A 132 -10.03 2.00 -1.28
C VAL A 132 -10.37 1.47 -2.66
N ALA A 133 -9.37 1.37 -3.55
CA ALA A 133 -9.57 0.95 -4.93
C ALA A 133 -10.14 -0.49 -5.01
N VAL A 134 -9.59 -1.42 -4.24
CA VAL A 134 -10.06 -2.81 -4.21
C VAL A 134 -11.45 -2.92 -3.58
N LEU A 135 -11.72 -2.19 -2.52
CA LEU A 135 -13.06 -2.14 -1.92
C LEU A 135 -14.08 -1.50 -2.85
N TRP A 136 -13.71 -0.55 -3.68
CA TRP A 136 -14.63 0.13 -4.60
C TRP A 136 -14.81 -0.61 -5.92
N ALA A 137 -13.72 -0.91 -6.61
CA ALA A 137 -13.70 -1.45 -7.97
C ALA A 137 -13.41 -2.97 -8.05
N GLY A 138 -13.10 -3.61 -6.91
CA GLY A 138 -12.79 -5.04 -6.84
C GLY A 138 -11.30 -5.35 -6.98
N PRO A 139 -10.93 -6.65 -6.91
CA PRO A 139 -9.53 -7.08 -6.82
C PRO A 139 -8.68 -6.74 -8.06
N GLY A 140 -9.30 -6.55 -9.22
CA GLY A 140 -8.59 -6.12 -10.44
C GLY A 140 -7.91 -4.77 -10.30
N ALA A 141 -8.43 -3.88 -9.44
CA ALA A 141 -7.79 -2.60 -9.16
C ALA A 141 -6.38 -2.75 -8.55
N ALA A 142 -6.14 -3.80 -7.78
CA ALA A 142 -4.81 -4.08 -7.23
C ALA A 142 -3.77 -4.34 -8.33
N LEU A 143 -4.16 -5.01 -9.42
CA LEU A 143 -3.26 -5.24 -10.56
C LEU A 143 -2.87 -3.93 -11.24
N VAL A 144 -3.83 -3.03 -11.43
CA VAL A 144 -3.54 -1.69 -12.01
C VAL A 144 -2.58 -0.93 -11.12
N PHE A 145 -2.83 -0.90 -9.81
CA PHE A 145 -1.90 -0.27 -8.86
C PHE A 145 -0.52 -0.91 -8.87
N PHE A 146 -0.45 -2.24 -8.94
CA PHE A 146 0.82 -2.95 -9.03
C PHE A 146 1.64 -2.51 -10.24
N LEU A 147 1.02 -2.48 -11.41
CA LEU A 147 1.67 -2.03 -12.65
C LEU A 147 2.09 -0.55 -12.57
N CYS A 148 1.20 0.32 -12.07
CA CYS A 148 1.53 1.74 -11.91
C CYS A 148 2.71 1.95 -10.95
N MET A 149 2.74 1.27 -9.80
CA MET A 149 3.83 1.40 -8.83
C MET A 149 5.13 0.78 -9.35
N ALA A 150 5.06 -0.33 -10.07
CA ALA A 150 6.24 -0.99 -10.63
C ALA A 150 6.91 -0.17 -11.76
N LEU A 151 6.09 0.50 -12.60
CA LEU A 151 6.57 1.19 -13.80
C LEU A 151 6.84 2.68 -13.58
N ALA A 152 5.94 3.37 -12.86
CA ALA A 152 5.95 4.82 -12.77
C ALA A 152 6.11 5.38 -11.34
N GLY A 153 5.89 4.56 -10.31
CA GLY A 153 5.82 5.05 -8.93
C GLY A 153 7.11 5.68 -8.40
N ALA A 154 8.27 5.35 -8.98
CA ALA A 154 9.58 5.90 -8.59
C ALA A 154 10.09 6.99 -9.54
N VAL A 155 9.36 7.30 -10.61
CA VAL A 155 9.76 8.29 -11.61
C VAL A 155 9.26 9.67 -11.18
N PRO A 156 10.15 10.67 -11.02
CA PRO A 156 9.73 12.01 -10.66
C PRO A 156 8.91 12.65 -11.78
N PRO A 157 7.91 13.50 -11.44
CA PRO A 157 7.05 14.16 -12.42
C PRO A 157 7.82 14.95 -13.47
N GLU A 158 8.95 15.56 -13.08
CA GLU A 158 9.78 16.36 -13.99
C GLU A 158 10.37 15.51 -15.14
N ALA A 159 10.73 14.26 -14.85
CA ALA A 159 11.23 13.33 -15.86
C ALA A 159 10.12 12.90 -16.83
N LEU A 160 8.89 12.69 -16.33
CA LEU A 160 7.73 12.37 -17.16
C LEU A 160 7.25 13.59 -17.96
N VAL A 161 7.35 14.76 -17.35
CA VAL A 161 6.99 16.05 -17.95
C VAL A 161 7.96 16.42 -19.08
N GLY A 162 9.24 16.05 -18.98
CA GLY A 162 10.21 16.24 -20.06
C GLY A 162 9.90 15.45 -21.34
N LEU A 163 9.11 14.37 -21.23
CA LEU A 163 8.68 13.54 -22.36
C LEU A 163 7.37 14.03 -23.01
N ALA A 164 6.63 14.93 -22.35
CA ALA A 164 5.35 15.42 -22.85
C ALA A 164 5.50 16.74 -23.62
N THR A 165 4.66 16.93 -24.64
CA THR A 165 4.54 18.21 -25.34
C THR A 165 4.16 19.35 -24.40
N PRO A 166 4.75 20.54 -24.52
CA PRO A 166 4.41 21.69 -23.67
C PRO A 166 2.94 22.08 -23.88
N GLY A 167 2.21 22.24 -22.76
CA GLY A 167 0.80 22.61 -22.80
C GLY A 167 0.07 22.40 -21.47
N PRO A 168 -1.23 22.72 -21.38
CA PRO A 168 -2.01 22.58 -20.15
C PRO A 168 -2.10 21.12 -19.66
N TRP A 169 -2.01 20.15 -20.57
CA TRP A 169 -1.99 18.73 -20.24
C TRP A 169 -0.75 18.32 -19.44
N ARG A 170 0.36 19.02 -19.63
CA ARG A 170 1.59 18.81 -18.87
C ARG A 170 1.41 19.14 -17.39
N LEU A 171 0.77 20.27 -17.10
CA LEU A 171 0.45 20.69 -15.72
C LEU A 171 -0.56 19.72 -15.10
N ALA A 172 -1.60 19.35 -15.85
CA ALA A 172 -2.59 18.40 -15.37
C ALA A 172 -1.99 17.01 -15.05
N ALA A 173 -1.10 16.52 -15.89
CA ALA A 173 -0.41 15.24 -15.66
C ALA A 173 0.53 15.31 -14.45
N ALA A 174 1.31 16.38 -14.29
CA ALA A 174 2.17 16.59 -13.14
C ALA A 174 1.35 16.64 -11.83
N SER A 175 0.27 17.43 -11.82
CA SER A 175 -0.62 17.52 -10.66
C SER A 175 -1.30 16.18 -10.34
N ALA A 176 -1.69 15.42 -11.36
CA ALA A 176 -2.29 14.09 -11.15
C ALA A 176 -1.31 13.09 -10.55
N LEU A 177 -0.01 13.18 -10.90
CA LEU A 177 1.03 12.33 -10.33
C LEU A 177 1.33 12.70 -8.87
N GLU A 178 1.20 13.97 -8.50
CA GLU A 178 1.35 14.45 -7.12
C GLU A 178 0.14 14.12 -6.24
N LEU A 179 -1.04 13.96 -6.82
CA LEU A 179 -2.27 13.60 -6.10
C LEU A 179 -2.30 12.14 -5.63
N GLY A 180 -1.38 11.28 -6.07
CA GLY A 180 -1.29 9.87 -5.68
C GLY A 180 -0.20 9.58 -4.66
N PRO A 181 -0.09 8.32 -4.18
CA PRO A 181 1.03 7.88 -3.37
C PRO A 181 2.30 7.85 -4.23
N ALA A 182 3.07 8.92 -4.18
CA ALA A 182 4.23 9.17 -5.04
C ALA A 182 5.51 8.61 -4.42
N LEU A 183 6.00 7.46 -4.88
CA LEU A 183 7.22 6.83 -4.35
C LEU A 183 8.47 7.71 -4.53
N TRP A 184 8.51 8.50 -5.60
CA TRP A 184 9.60 9.44 -5.85
C TRP A 184 9.71 10.49 -4.72
N HIS A 185 8.58 11.00 -4.21
CA HIS A 185 8.54 11.95 -3.11
C HIS A 185 8.93 11.28 -1.77
N TYR A 186 8.60 10.01 -1.59
CA TYR A 186 8.95 9.27 -0.36
C TYR A 186 10.45 8.94 -0.24
N ARG A 187 11.24 9.18 -1.30
CA ARG A 187 12.71 9.15 -1.20
C ARG A 187 13.23 10.18 -0.21
N ASP A 188 12.56 11.34 -0.13
CA ASP A 188 12.96 12.45 0.71
C ASP A 188 12.73 12.17 2.21
N VAL A 189 11.96 11.14 2.55
CA VAL A 189 11.87 10.61 3.92
C VAL A 189 13.26 10.17 4.43
N ALA A 190 14.10 9.64 3.56
CA ALA A 190 15.46 9.22 3.90
C ALA A 190 16.37 10.41 4.26
N THR A 191 16.06 11.60 3.78
CA THR A 191 16.77 12.86 4.12
C THR A 191 16.13 13.62 5.29
N GLY A 192 15.05 13.08 5.85
CA GLY A 192 14.33 13.67 6.98
C GLY A 192 13.28 14.70 6.59
N ASP A 193 12.81 14.73 5.34
CA ASP A 193 11.74 15.64 4.92
C ASP A 193 10.42 15.30 5.60
N ALA A 194 9.97 16.21 6.46
CA ALA A 194 8.69 16.11 7.15
C ALA A 194 7.50 16.19 6.19
N GLY A 195 7.63 16.89 5.08
CA GLY A 195 6.59 17.02 4.04
C GLY A 195 6.26 15.67 3.42
N ALA A 196 7.29 14.88 3.08
CA ALA A 196 7.12 13.54 2.53
C ALA A 196 6.43 12.59 3.52
N VAL A 197 6.80 12.65 4.81
CA VAL A 197 6.15 11.86 5.88
C VAL A 197 4.70 12.27 6.07
N LEU A 198 4.42 13.57 6.08
CA LEU A 198 3.06 14.10 6.23
C LEU A 198 2.17 13.69 5.06
N HIS A 199 2.68 13.82 3.82
CA HIS A 199 1.97 13.40 2.62
C HIS A 199 1.61 11.89 2.66
N ALA A 200 2.57 11.04 2.99
CA ALA A 200 2.33 9.61 3.08
C ALA A 200 1.34 9.23 4.19
N THR A 201 1.45 9.88 5.36
CA THR A 201 0.51 9.67 6.49
C THR A 201 -0.90 10.13 6.14
N ALA A 202 -1.02 11.25 5.42
CA ALA A 202 -2.30 11.75 4.94
C ALA A 202 -2.97 10.76 3.98
N TRP A 203 -2.22 10.19 3.03
CA TRP A 203 -2.75 9.16 2.12
C TRP A 203 -3.14 7.86 2.85
N ALA A 204 -2.33 7.42 3.82
CA ALA A 204 -2.68 6.26 4.64
C ALA A 204 -3.97 6.49 5.43
N ALA A 205 -4.08 7.63 6.12
CA ALA A 205 -5.25 7.99 6.92
C ALA A 205 -6.50 8.17 6.04
N LEU A 206 -6.39 8.94 4.95
CA LEU A 206 -7.49 9.14 3.99
C LEU A 206 -7.97 7.81 3.41
N GLY A 207 -7.04 6.94 3.04
CA GLY A 207 -7.35 5.61 2.52
C GLY A 207 -8.15 4.76 3.52
N VAL A 208 -7.74 4.74 4.77
CA VAL A 208 -8.47 4.03 5.84
C VAL A 208 -9.85 4.63 6.08
N VAL A 209 -9.98 5.96 6.15
CA VAL A 209 -11.26 6.65 6.36
C VAL A 209 -12.23 6.39 5.21
N LEU A 210 -11.79 6.55 3.96
CA LEU A 210 -12.62 6.27 2.79
C LEU A 210 -13.03 4.79 2.73
N SER A 211 -12.09 3.88 3.03
CA SER A 211 -12.38 2.44 3.12
C SER A 211 -13.44 2.15 4.16
N SER A 212 -13.41 2.80 5.32
CA SER A 212 -14.44 2.62 6.35
C SER A 212 -15.82 3.06 5.87
N GLY A 213 -15.91 4.15 5.11
CA GLY A 213 -17.15 4.61 4.48
C GLY A 213 -17.71 3.60 3.47
N ILE A 214 -16.84 2.99 2.64
CA ILE A 214 -17.25 1.96 1.68
C ILE A 214 -17.74 0.71 2.42
N VAL A 215 -17.01 0.28 3.45
CA VAL A 215 -17.42 -0.87 4.31
C VAL A 215 -18.78 -0.63 4.92
N ALA A 216 -19.00 0.56 5.50
CA ALA A 216 -20.28 0.92 6.11
C ALA A 216 -21.45 0.93 5.10
N ARG A 217 -21.22 1.47 3.89
CA ARG A 217 -22.23 1.48 2.83
C ARG A 217 -22.59 0.06 2.37
N ARG A 218 -21.58 -0.77 2.12
CA ARG A 218 -21.78 -2.15 1.68
C ARG A 218 -22.52 -3.02 2.69
N ALA A 219 -22.35 -2.75 3.99
CA ALA A 219 -23.04 -3.46 5.05
C ALA A 219 -24.53 -3.13 5.18
N ARG A 220 -24.90 -1.87 4.85
CA ARG A 220 -26.31 -1.41 5.00
C ARG A 220 -27.24 -1.90 3.86
N GLY A 221 -26.69 -2.45 2.78
CA GLY A 221 -27.48 -2.83 1.61
C GLY A 221 -27.80 -1.64 0.67
N PRO A 222 -28.46 -1.88 -0.48
CA PRO A 222 -29.12 -0.83 -1.24
C PRO A 222 -30.31 -0.30 -0.47
#